data_47dc5cf22750a72179fef439b6fd28d9
#
_entry.id   47dc5cf22750a72179fef439b6fd28d9
#
_cell.length_a   1.000
_cell.length_b   1.000
_cell.length_c   1.000
_cell.angle_alpha   90.00
_cell.angle_beta   90.00
_cell.angle_gamma   90.00
#
_symmetry.space_group_name_H-M   'P 1'
#
loop_
_entity.id
_entity.type
_entity.pdbx_description
1 polymer ?
#
loop_
_entity_poly.entity_id
_entity_poly.type
_entity_poly.pdbx_seq_one_letter_code
_entity_poly.pdbx_strand_id
1 'polypeptide(L)'
;MPFTIIQDDITRVQADAIVNAANTALRMGGGVCGAIFRAAGEHAMQAACDALAPIQTGQAVATPAFALPARYVIHAAGPIYSAYSPQESERLLHQTYTSSLTLAQSLGCERVAFPLISSGIYGYPKAEALAVAHRAIKDFLQQHDMDVVLVVFDREAVALSKQYMDTIRDER
;
A
#
# COMPACT_ATOMS: atom_id res chain seq x y z
N MET A 1 18.49 3.92 -4.54
CA MET A 1 17.31 4.81 -4.39
C MET A 1 16.38 4.27 -3.34
N PRO A 2 15.97 5.11 -2.39
CA PRO A 2 15.00 4.68 -1.40
C PRO A 2 13.59 4.48 -1.96
N PHE A 3 13.31 4.96 -3.18
CA PHE A 3 12.00 4.78 -3.80
C PHE A 3 12.14 4.20 -5.20
N THR A 4 11.49 3.05 -5.44
CA THR A 4 11.43 2.41 -6.77
C THR A 4 9.99 1.99 -7.08
N ILE A 5 9.67 1.91 -8.38
CA ILE A 5 8.40 1.35 -8.86
C ILE A 5 8.74 0.14 -9.70
N ILE A 6 8.11 -1.00 -9.41
CA ILE A 6 8.35 -2.24 -10.13
C ILE A 6 7.03 -2.87 -10.59
N GLN A 7 7.12 -3.68 -11.65
CA GLN A 7 6.02 -4.54 -12.06
C GLN A 7 6.23 -5.93 -11.48
N ASP A 8 5.36 -6.35 -10.57
CA ASP A 8 5.47 -7.66 -9.92
C ASP A 8 4.15 -8.01 -9.24
N ASP A 9 4.10 -9.23 -8.72
CA ASP A 9 3.08 -9.69 -7.78
C ASP A 9 3.55 -9.34 -6.37
N ILE A 10 2.80 -8.48 -5.67
CA ILE A 10 3.22 -8.00 -4.34
C ILE A 10 3.39 -9.14 -3.33
N THR A 11 2.68 -10.27 -3.51
CA THR A 11 2.80 -11.43 -2.61
C THR A 11 4.13 -12.15 -2.74
N ARG A 12 4.93 -11.82 -3.77
CA ARG A 12 6.25 -12.40 -4.01
C ARG A 12 7.40 -11.46 -3.68
N VAL A 13 7.09 -10.19 -3.41
CA VAL A 13 8.11 -9.18 -3.12
C VAL A 13 8.65 -9.38 -1.71
N GLN A 14 9.98 -9.47 -1.59
CA GLN A 14 10.62 -9.56 -0.28
C GLN A 14 10.74 -8.16 0.33
N ALA A 15 10.18 -8.00 1.51
CA ALA A 15 10.20 -6.75 2.25
C ALA A 15 10.01 -7.04 3.74
N ASP A 16 10.29 -6.06 4.59
CA ASP A 16 9.98 -6.19 6.01
C ASP A 16 8.47 -6.11 6.25
N ALA A 17 7.80 -5.25 5.49
CA ALA A 17 6.35 -5.15 5.52
C ALA A 17 5.79 -5.08 4.10
N ILE A 18 4.67 -5.76 3.90
CA ILE A 18 3.85 -5.67 2.69
C ILE A 18 2.57 -4.95 3.08
N VAL A 19 2.20 -3.91 2.35
CA VAL A 19 0.99 -3.15 2.62
C VAL A 19 -0.17 -3.79 1.85
N ASN A 20 -1.27 -4.00 2.56
CA ASN A 20 -2.53 -4.48 2.01
C ASN A 20 -3.48 -3.30 1.81
N ALA A 21 -4.09 -3.22 0.63
CA ALA A 21 -5.18 -2.28 0.36
C ALA A 21 -6.45 -2.82 1.05
N ALA A 22 -6.61 -2.49 2.31
CA ALA A 22 -7.64 -3.05 3.17
C ALA A 22 -8.95 -2.27 3.09
N ASN A 23 -10.05 -2.92 3.52
CA ASN A 23 -11.29 -2.23 3.87
C ASN A 23 -11.30 -1.94 5.37
N THR A 24 -12.22 -1.08 5.81
CA THR A 24 -12.29 -0.67 7.22
C THR A 24 -12.70 -1.81 8.17
N ALA A 25 -13.40 -2.81 7.66
CA ALA A 25 -13.78 -3.99 8.44
C ALA A 25 -12.64 -5.01 8.60
N LEU A 26 -11.52 -4.82 7.88
CA LEU A 26 -10.37 -5.72 7.84
C LEU A 26 -10.75 -7.14 7.46
N ARG A 27 -11.68 -7.27 6.51
CA ARG A 27 -12.14 -8.56 6.01
C ARG A 27 -11.48 -8.87 4.68
N MET A 28 -11.27 -10.15 4.42
CA MET A 28 -10.78 -10.59 3.11
C MET A 28 -11.71 -10.09 2.01
N GLY A 29 -11.14 -9.38 1.03
CA GLY A 29 -11.86 -8.88 -0.14
C GLY A 29 -11.30 -9.47 -1.41
N GLY A 30 -11.61 -8.83 -2.56
CA GLY A 30 -11.09 -9.21 -3.86
C GLY A 30 -9.74 -8.57 -4.16
N GLY A 31 -9.26 -8.76 -5.39
CA GLY A 31 -8.03 -8.14 -5.88
C GLY A 31 -6.80 -8.44 -5.03
N VAL A 32 -6.00 -7.40 -4.77
CA VAL A 32 -4.77 -7.50 -3.98
C VAL A 32 -5.05 -8.01 -2.56
N CYS A 33 -6.12 -7.54 -1.94
CA CYS A 33 -6.48 -7.96 -0.58
C CYS A 33 -6.70 -9.48 -0.51
N GLY A 34 -7.47 -10.03 -1.44
CA GLY A 34 -7.70 -11.47 -1.52
C GLY A 34 -6.42 -12.24 -1.78
N ALA A 35 -5.57 -11.73 -2.69
CA ALA A 35 -4.29 -12.37 -3.00
C ALA A 35 -3.37 -12.42 -1.78
N ILE A 36 -3.29 -11.34 -1.01
CA ILE A 36 -2.49 -11.28 0.21
C ILE A 36 -3.00 -12.26 1.25
N PHE A 37 -4.32 -12.31 1.48
CA PHE A 37 -4.92 -13.23 2.44
C PHE A 37 -4.64 -14.69 2.04
N ARG A 38 -4.81 -15.04 0.76
CA ARG A 38 -4.55 -16.42 0.29
C ARG A 38 -3.08 -16.80 0.46
N ALA A 39 -2.17 -15.89 0.09
CA ALA A 39 -0.73 -16.17 0.18
C ALA A 39 -0.25 -16.27 1.62
N ALA A 40 -0.82 -15.49 2.54
CA ALA A 40 -0.49 -15.55 3.96
C ALA A 40 -1.09 -16.76 4.66
N GLY A 41 -2.25 -17.21 4.23
CA GLY A 41 -3.07 -18.19 4.90
C GLY A 41 -4.36 -17.52 5.38
N GLU A 42 -5.46 -17.76 4.68
CA GLU A 42 -6.71 -16.99 4.87
C GLU A 42 -7.21 -16.99 6.31
N HIS A 43 -7.22 -18.18 6.92
CA HIS A 43 -7.78 -18.35 8.26
C HIS A 43 -6.96 -17.60 9.32
N ALA A 44 -5.65 -17.78 9.30
CA ALA A 44 -4.76 -17.12 10.26
C ALA A 44 -4.78 -15.61 10.08
N MET A 45 -4.76 -15.14 8.82
CA MET A 45 -4.78 -13.71 8.53
C MET A 45 -6.11 -13.07 8.96
N GLN A 46 -7.24 -13.73 8.68
CA GLN A 46 -8.54 -13.18 9.07
C GLN A 46 -8.68 -13.13 10.60
N ALA A 47 -8.22 -14.15 11.31
CA ALA A 47 -8.25 -14.15 12.77
C ALA A 47 -7.43 -13.01 13.37
N ALA A 48 -6.24 -12.74 12.80
CA ALA A 48 -5.40 -11.62 13.24
C ALA A 48 -6.06 -10.27 12.95
N CYS A 49 -6.70 -10.14 11.79
CA CYS A 49 -7.43 -8.92 11.41
C CYS A 49 -8.65 -8.68 12.31
N ASP A 50 -9.39 -9.73 12.62
CA ASP A 50 -10.60 -9.63 13.47
C ASP A 50 -10.28 -9.06 14.84
N ALA A 51 -9.08 -9.34 15.36
CA ALA A 51 -8.63 -8.80 16.65
C ALA A 51 -8.40 -7.29 16.64
N LEU A 52 -8.19 -6.71 15.45
CA LEU A 52 -7.85 -5.28 15.27
C LEU A 52 -9.01 -4.47 14.68
N ALA A 53 -9.98 -5.13 14.07
CA ALA A 53 -11.09 -4.47 13.35
C ALA A 53 -12.06 -3.80 14.33
N PRO A 54 -12.76 -2.72 13.87
CA PRO A 54 -12.56 -2.03 12.61
C PRO A 54 -11.50 -0.92 12.70
N ILE A 55 -11.08 -0.43 11.55
CA ILE A 55 -10.26 0.78 11.47
C ILE A 55 -11.00 1.84 10.66
N GLN A 56 -10.49 3.06 10.66
CA GLN A 56 -11.06 4.17 9.89
C GLN A 56 -10.30 4.35 8.58
N THR A 57 -10.97 4.94 7.58
CA THR A 57 -10.31 5.34 6.34
C THR A 57 -9.14 6.27 6.66
N GLY A 58 -7.98 5.99 6.08
CA GLY A 58 -6.73 6.71 6.33
C GLY A 58 -5.87 6.09 7.41
N GLN A 59 -6.37 5.11 8.15
CA GLN A 59 -5.62 4.41 9.20
C GLN A 59 -4.95 3.14 8.68
N ALA A 60 -3.93 2.70 9.41
CA ALA A 60 -3.21 1.47 9.13
C ALA A 60 -2.92 0.72 10.43
N VAL A 61 -2.99 -0.61 10.37
CA VAL A 61 -2.66 -1.50 11.48
C VAL A 61 -1.81 -2.66 10.96
N ALA A 62 -1.03 -3.29 11.83
CA ALA A 62 -0.12 -4.37 11.43
C ALA A 62 -0.52 -5.70 12.03
N THR A 63 -0.35 -6.76 11.24
CA THR A 63 -0.43 -8.16 11.66
C THR A 63 0.88 -8.86 11.30
N PRO A 64 1.14 -10.07 11.84
CA PRO A 64 2.18 -10.93 11.26
C PRO A 64 1.85 -11.23 9.79
N ALA A 65 2.88 -11.55 9.00
CA ALA A 65 2.71 -11.85 7.59
C ALA A 65 2.47 -13.35 7.31
N PHE A 66 2.63 -14.20 8.29
CA PHE A 66 2.46 -15.66 8.19
C PHE A 66 3.33 -16.25 7.08
N ALA A 67 2.71 -16.82 6.02
CA ALA A 67 3.45 -17.48 4.96
C ALA A 67 4.05 -16.53 3.90
N LEU A 68 3.78 -15.24 3.97
CA LEU A 68 4.33 -14.24 3.04
C LEU A 68 5.83 -14.00 3.30
N PRO A 69 6.60 -13.56 2.28
CA PRO A 69 8.03 -13.25 2.44
C PRO A 69 8.26 -11.89 3.10
N ALA A 70 7.68 -11.69 4.27
CA ALA A 70 7.73 -10.46 5.03
C ALA A 70 7.56 -10.78 6.51
N ARG A 71 7.85 -9.81 7.38
CA ARG A 71 7.59 -9.94 8.82
C ARG A 71 6.18 -9.47 9.17
N TYR A 72 5.70 -8.44 8.49
CA TYR A 72 4.40 -7.83 8.77
C TYR A 72 3.58 -7.64 7.51
N VAL A 73 2.26 -7.65 7.67
CA VAL A 73 1.34 -7.04 6.71
C VAL A 73 0.76 -5.79 7.36
N ILE A 74 0.88 -4.66 6.69
CA ILE A 74 0.28 -3.40 7.12
C ILE A 74 -1.03 -3.25 6.36
N HIS A 75 -2.15 -3.31 7.09
CA HIS A 75 -3.48 -3.17 6.51
C HIS A 75 -3.86 -1.70 6.54
N ALA A 76 -3.93 -1.08 5.38
CA ALA A 76 -4.19 0.34 5.23
C ALA A 76 -5.51 0.56 4.49
N ALA A 77 -6.42 1.29 5.11
CA ALA A 77 -7.75 1.53 4.55
C ALA A 77 -7.75 2.83 3.74
N GLY A 78 -7.60 2.71 2.43
CA GLY A 78 -7.72 3.84 1.52
C GLY A 78 -9.18 4.23 1.27
N PRO A 79 -9.42 5.41 0.70
CA PRO A 79 -10.78 5.87 0.45
C PRO A 79 -11.45 5.14 -0.71
N ILE A 80 -12.77 4.93 -0.59
CA ILE A 80 -13.62 4.61 -1.73
C ILE A 80 -13.86 5.94 -2.43
N TYR A 81 -13.40 6.05 -3.67
CA TYR A 81 -13.32 7.35 -4.37
C TYR A 81 -14.65 8.07 -4.43
N SER A 82 -15.74 7.34 -4.75
CA SER A 82 -17.08 7.91 -4.89
C SER A 82 -17.73 8.32 -3.57
N ALA A 83 -17.16 7.92 -2.44
CA ALA A 83 -17.73 8.22 -1.12
C ALA A 83 -17.36 9.62 -0.60
N TYR A 84 -16.41 10.30 -1.27
CA TYR A 84 -15.86 11.59 -0.84
C TYR A 84 -15.76 12.53 -2.02
N SER A 85 -15.54 13.84 -1.76
CA SER A 85 -15.15 14.77 -2.80
C SER A 85 -13.76 14.40 -3.34
N PRO A 86 -13.39 14.80 -4.56
CA PRO A 86 -12.03 14.54 -5.06
C PRO A 86 -10.94 15.05 -4.13
N GLN A 87 -11.11 16.23 -3.53
CA GLN A 87 -10.15 16.82 -2.61
C GLN A 87 -10.01 16.00 -1.32
N GLU A 88 -11.13 15.53 -0.76
CA GLU A 88 -11.11 14.71 0.44
C GLU A 88 -10.54 13.32 0.16
N SER A 89 -10.85 12.74 -1.00
CA SER A 89 -10.25 11.47 -1.44
C SER A 89 -8.74 11.58 -1.54
N GLU A 90 -8.23 12.68 -2.09
CA GLU A 90 -6.80 12.93 -2.20
C GLU A 90 -6.14 13.05 -0.83
N ARG A 91 -6.74 13.80 0.08
CA ARG A 91 -6.25 13.94 1.44
C ARG A 91 -6.19 12.60 2.16
N LEU A 92 -7.26 11.81 2.06
CA LEU A 92 -7.34 10.50 2.72
C LEU A 92 -6.37 9.50 2.11
N LEU A 93 -6.18 9.51 0.79
CA LEU A 93 -5.21 8.60 0.16
C LEU A 93 -3.78 8.97 0.56
N HIS A 94 -3.44 10.24 0.56
CA HIS A 94 -2.14 10.72 1.04
C HIS A 94 -1.90 10.27 2.48
N GLN A 95 -2.90 10.47 3.34
CA GLN A 95 -2.84 10.04 4.74
C GLN A 95 -2.64 8.53 4.87
N THR A 96 -3.29 7.73 4.02
CA THR A 96 -3.18 6.27 4.03
C THR A 96 -1.74 5.83 3.79
N TYR A 97 -1.05 6.42 2.82
CA TYR A 97 0.36 6.15 2.57
C TYR A 97 1.23 6.60 3.74
N THR A 98 1.00 7.79 4.25
CA THR A 98 1.77 8.34 5.39
C THR A 98 1.58 7.51 6.65
N SER A 99 0.35 7.11 6.97
CA SER A 99 0.05 6.25 8.13
C SER A 99 0.77 4.91 8.03
N SER A 100 0.80 4.32 6.83
CA SER A 100 1.48 3.05 6.58
C SER A 100 2.98 3.18 6.77
N LEU A 101 3.59 4.23 6.25
CA LEU A 101 5.03 4.47 6.36
C LEU A 101 5.43 4.75 7.81
N THR A 102 4.65 5.55 8.50
CA THR A 102 4.88 5.86 9.91
C THR A 102 4.81 4.59 10.77
N LEU A 103 3.83 3.75 10.51
CA LEU A 103 3.69 2.47 11.23
C LEU A 103 4.89 1.56 10.93
N ALA A 104 5.27 1.43 9.66
CA ALA A 104 6.42 0.62 9.27
C ALA A 104 7.70 1.08 9.97
N GLN A 105 7.92 2.38 10.04
CA GLN A 105 9.08 2.96 10.74
C GLN A 105 9.04 2.60 12.23
N SER A 106 7.89 2.70 12.87
CA SER A 106 7.73 2.35 14.29
C SER A 106 8.00 0.88 14.56
N LEU A 107 7.79 0.01 13.56
CA LEU A 107 8.04 -1.43 13.64
C LEU A 107 9.49 -1.82 13.30
N GLY A 108 10.34 -0.83 12.99
CA GLY A 108 11.72 -1.07 12.64
C GLY A 108 11.93 -1.62 11.23
N CYS A 109 10.99 -1.40 10.32
CA CYS A 109 11.11 -1.86 8.95
C CYS A 109 12.10 -1.01 8.18
N GLU A 110 12.96 -1.69 7.39
CA GLU A 110 13.89 -1.02 6.47
C GLU A 110 13.33 -0.95 5.05
N ARG A 111 12.51 -1.93 4.66
CA ARG A 111 11.93 -2.02 3.33
C ARG A 111 10.43 -2.30 3.42
N VAL A 112 9.64 -1.51 2.67
CA VAL A 112 8.17 -1.61 2.63
C VAL A 112 7.71 -1.67 1.18
N ALA A 113 6.83 -2.62 0.87
CA ALA A 113 6.22 -2.76 -0.45
C ALA A 113 4.75 -2.34 -0.41
N PHE A 114 4.38 -1.44 -1.32
CA PHE A 114 3.01 -0.92 -1.44
C PHE A 114 2.35 -1.38 -2.72
N PRO A 115 1.03 -1.67 -2.67
CA PRO A 115 0.22 -1.71 -3.89
C PRO A 115 -0.20 -0.29 -4.25
N LEU A 116 -0.82 -0.13 -5.42
CA LEU A 116 -1.48 1.13 -5.77
C LEU A 116 -2.85 1.20 -5.08
N ILE A 117 -2.86 1.77 -3.88
CA ILE A 117 -4.02 1.77 -2.98
C ILE A 117 -5.21 2.50 -3.62
N SER A 118 -6.42 1.98 -3.41
CA SER A 118 -7.71 2.52 -3.87
C SER A 118 -7.94 2.50 -5.38
N SER A 119 -7.00 2.03 -6.18
CA SER A 119 -7.09 2.10 -7.65
C SER A 119 -7.84 0.95 -8.30
N GLY A 120 -8.19 -0.08 -7.53
CA GLY A 120 -8.98 -1.21 -8.02
C GLY A 120 -10.47 -0.96 -7.84
N ILE A 121 -11.12 -1.83 -7.04
CA ILE A 121 -12.58 -1.78 -6.79
C ILE A 121 -13.02 -0.42 -6.22
N TYR A 122 -12.16 0.26 -5.45
CA TYR A 122 -12.47 1.56 -4.85
C TYR A 122 -12.51 2.71 -5.86
N GLY A 123 -12.10 2.47 -7.10
CA GLY A 123 -12.36 3.36 -8.22
C GLY A 123 -11.57 4.66 -8.29
N TYR A 124 -10.50 4.79 -7.50
CA TYR A 124 -9.63 5.95 -7.61
C TYR A 124 -8.98 5.94 -9.00
N PRO A 125 -9.05 7.04 -9.76
CA PRO A 125 -8.42 7.10 -11.09
C PRO A 125 -6.92 6.80 -10.97
N LYS A 126 -6.42 5.85 -11.77
CA LYS A 126 -5.07 5.31 -11.60
C LYS A 126 -3.97 6.35 -11.76
N ALA A 127 -4.10 7.27 -12.73
CA ALA A 127 -3.11 8.32 -12.91
C ALA A 127 -3.02 9.23 -11.67
N GLU A 128 -4.16 9.59 -11.10
CA GLU A 128 -4.22 10.41 -9.90
C GLU A 128 -3.74 9.65 -8.68
N ALA A 129 -4.10 8.36 -8.56
CA ALA A 129 -3.63 7.51 -7.47
C ALA A 129 -2.10 7.40 -7.47
N LEU A 130 -1.48 7.26 -8.65
CA LEU A 130 -0.03 7.25 -8.79
C LEU A 130 0.60 8.57 -8.36
N ALA A 131 0.00 9.69 -8.74
CA ALA A 131 0.50 11.01 -8.36
C ALA A 131 0.47 11.20 -6.84
N VAL A 132 -0.60 10.77 -6.19
CA VAL A 132 -0.73 10.86 -4.72
C VAL A 132 0.29 9.95 -4.03
N ALA A 133 0.41 8.71 -4.48
CA ALA A 133 1.38 7.76 -3.93
C ALA A 133 2.80 8.31 -4.04
N HIS A 134 3.16 8.79 -5.23
CA HIS A 134 4.50 9.36 -5.48
C HIS A 134 4.78 10.53 -4.54
N ARG A 135 3.84 11.48 -4.42
CA ARG A 135 4.00 12.64 -3.57
C ARG A 135 4.11 12.26 -2.10
N ALA A 136 3.23 11.40 -1.59
CA ALA A 136 3.22 10.98 -0.19
C ALA A 136 4.52 10.28 0.18
N ILE A 137 4.99 9.37 -0.67
CA ILE A 137 6.23 8.63 -0.43
C ILE A 137 7.44 9.58 -0.47
N LYS A 138 7.51 10.47 -1.45
CA LYS A 138 8.60 11.43 -1.54
C LYS A 138 8.62 12.38 -0.33
N ASP A 139 7.47 12.88 0.09
CA ASP A 139 7.38 13.75 1.27
C ASP A 139 7.92 13.05 2.51
N PHE A 140 7.54 11.79 2.72
CA PHE A 140 8.02 11.00 3.86
C PHE A 140 9.55 10.83 3.80
N LEU A 141 10.09 10.51 2.63
CA LEU A 141 11.52 10.24 2.45
C LEU A 141 12.40 11.48 2.55
N GLN A 142 11.83 12.68 2.54
CA GLN A 142 12.59 13.90 2.81
C GLN A 142 13.08 13.98 4.26
N GLN A 143 12.41 13.31 5.19
CA GLN A 143 12.70 13.37 6.61
C GLN A 143 13.02 12.02 7.24
N HIS A 144 12.90 10.93 6.51
CA HIS A 144 13.08 9.58 7.02
C HIS A 144 13.79 8.70 6.00
N ASP A 145 14.58 7.76 6.50
CA ASP A 145 15.20 6.72 5.65
C ASP A 145 14.31 5.49 5.61
N MET A 146 13.95 5.06 4.39
CA MET A 146 13.14 3.87 4.15
C MET A 146 13.35 3.45 2.70
N ASP A 147 13.50 2.16 2.46
CA ASP A 147 13.47 1.60 1.11
C ASP A 147 12.00 1.30 0.77
N VAL A 148 11.42 2.07 -0.12
CA VAL A 148 10.01 1.96 -0.48
C VAL A 148 9.88 1.44 -1.90
N VAL A 149 9.08 0.40 -2.08
CA VAL A 149 8.79 -0.20 -3.39
C VAL A 149 7.30 -0.06 -3.65
N LEU A 150 6.94 0.62 -4.72
CA LEU A 150 5.55 0.65 -5.21
C LEU A 150 5.42 -0.43 -6.28
N VAL A 151 4.53 -1.38 -6.04
CA VAL A 151 4.35 -2.55 -6.90
C VAL A 151 3.10 -2.36 -7.74
N VAL A 152 3.27 -2.27 -9.06
CA VAL A 152 2.17 -2.19 -10.02
C VAL A 152 2.06 -3.50 -10.78
N PHE A 153 0.84 -3.92 -11.09
CA PHE A 153 0.60 -5.23 -11.66
C PHE A 153 -0.09 -5.16 -13.02
N ASP A 154 -1.20 -4.43 -13.15
CA ASP A 154 -1.96 -4.38 -14.39
C ASP A 154 -1.30 -3.48 -15.45
N ARG A 155 -1.68 -3.71 -16.72
CA ARG A 155 -1.07 -3.01 -17.85
C ARG A 155 -1.25 -1.50 -17.80
N GLU A 156 -2.42 -1.03 -17.38
CA GLU A 156 -2.71 0.40 -17.31
C GLU A 156 -1.83 1.07 -16.26
N ALA A 157 -1.75 0.50 -15.06
CA ALA A 157 -0.90 1.03 -13.99
C ALA A 157 0.57 1.02 -14.38
N VAL A 158 1.04 -0.04 -15.04
CA VAL A 158 2.42 -0.14 -15.52
C VAL A 158 2.71 0.96 -16.54
N ALA A 159 1.82 1.15 -17.52
CA ALA A 159 1.99 2.18 -18.54
C ALA A 159 2.04 3.58 -17.93
N LEU A 160 1.12 3.88 -17.01
CA LEU A 160 1.07 5.18 -16.34
C LEU A 160 2.27 5.43 -15.42
N SER A 161 2.83 4.37 -14.84
CA SER A 161 3.95 4.49 -13.91
C SER A 161 5.29 4.75 -14.58
N LYS A 162 5.40 4.54 -15.90
CA LYS A 162 6.69 4.67 -16.61
C LYS A 162 7.32 6.05 -16.46
N GLN A 163 6.52 7.10 -16.53
CA GLN A 163 7.04 8.46 -16.36
C GLN A 163 7.64 8.67 -14.96
N TYR A 164 7.05 8.07 -13.93
CA TYR A 164 7.56 8.15 -12.56
C TYR A 164 8.83 7.30 -12.40
N MET A 165 8.88 6.13 -13.02
CA MET A 165 10.08 5.29 -13.02
C MET A 165 11.27 6.03 -13.64
N ASP A 166 11.05 6.71 -14.75
CA ASP A 166 12.08 7.49 -15.42
C ASP A 166 12.54 8.68 -14.57
N THR A 167 11.60 9.40 -13.98
CA THR A 167 11.89 10.52 -13.08
C THR A 167 12.72 10.06 -11.88
N ILE A 168 12.33 8.96 -11.25
CA ILE A 168 13.05 8.40 -10.09
C ILE A 168 14.47 7.99 -10.51
N ARG A 169 14.63 7.41 -11.71
CA ARG A 169 15.92 7.01 -12.24
C ARG A 169 16.83 8.23 -12.46
N ASP A 170 16.28 9.30 -12.99
CA ASP A 170 17.02 10.53 -13.27
C ASP A 170 17.45 11.26 -11.98
N GLU A 171 16.71 11.08 -10.88
CA GLU A 171 17.05 11.66 -9.58
C GLU A 171 18.21 10.93 -8.88
N ARG A 172 18.63 9.79 -9.39
CA ARG A 172 19.80 9.06 -8.85
C ARG A 172 21.09 9.77 -9.25
#